data_a426ada91b2a41ff2a3ad68712e83023
#
_entry.id   a426ada91b2a41ff2a3ad68712e83023
#
_cell.length_a   1.000
_cell.length_b   1.000
_cell.length_c   1.000
_cell.angle_alpha   90.00
_cell.angle_beta   90.00
_cell.angle_gamma   90.00
#
_symmetry.space_group_name_H-M   'P 1'
#
loop_
_entity.id
_entity.type
_entity.pdbx_description
1 polymer ?
#
loop_
_entity_poly.entity_id
_entity_poly.type
_entity_poly.pdbx_seq_one_letter_code
_entity_poly.pdbx_strand_id
1 'polypeptide(L)'
;MRKSQKESTNKSKKYFRFFCVLAILHYLCRLMKRTTIFIGCLLAGLLFCSQATSAQKREQFEFYKNMPVYADSLIADMTYPLAWGTSGIKDFNEWRAAARAKVLECMMTPPPAASDYDMRVIAEEQRDGYKAQKIEFRLSKYYSVRALLLIPDGKGKHPAINLLHDHGAHLFIGKEKMIRPFADDSLVIRDAEAWAENLYDGHFWGDDLAREGYVVFSADAPMWGERGRKEGVDRQKYDVVAGNMMMYGRSLSAFMTYDDIATTDFLATLPFVDASRIGCAGCSMGGYRAWMLAALSDKIRMGACVCWMVTSDVQLTTRYGRGENGGFANCFPALRQYLDYPHIASIACPKPMLFIHATKDKLFPMPGVEKAFGIMHQVWDSQKAGSSLETDYIDAPHSCPLEAQQKVLKFLKKHL
;
A
#
# COMPACT_ATOMS: atom_id res chain seq x y z
N MET A 1 22.79 -114.86 7.72
CA MET A 1 21.69 -113.93 7.32
C MET A 1 21.34 -112.81 8.29
N ARG A 2 21.95 -112.61 9.49
CA ARG A 2 21.61 -111.55 10.47
C ARG A 2 22.41 -110.19 10.32
N LYS A 3 23.49 -110.13 9.55
CA LYS A 3 24.27 -108.85 9.36
C LYS A 3 23.72 -107.94 8.27
N SER A 4 23.11 -108.47 7.23
CA SER A 4 22.61 -107.70 6.09
C SER A 4 21.32 -106.86 6.41
N GLN A 5 20.47 -107.36 7.34
CA GLN A 5 19.24 -106.69 7.75
C GLN A 5 19.49 -105.47 8.67
N LYS A 6 20.60 -105.49 9.48
CA LYS A 6 20.92 -104.34 10.34
C LYS A 6 21.51 -103.12 9.55
N GLU A 7 22.20 -103.36 8.44
CA GLU A 7 22.72 -102.31 7.62
C GLU A 7 21.65 -101.63 6.78
N SER A 8 20.67 -102.42 6.28
CA SER A 8 19.54 -101.85 5.51
C SER A 8 18.63 -100.93 6.38
N THR A 9 18.37 -101.30 7.61
CA THR A 9 17.53 -100.48 8.53
C THR A 9 18.27 -99.28 9.04
N ASN A 10 19.58 -99.27 9.12
CA ASN A 10 20.36 -98.13 9.54
C ASN A 10 20.48 -97.05 8.37
N LYS A 11 20.60 -97.51 7.13
CA LYS A 11 20.55 -96.64 5.98
C LYS A 11 19.17 -95.97 5.81
N SER A 12 18.11 -96.74 5.94
CA SER A 12 16.73 -96.23 5.86
C SER A 12 16.43 -95.14 6.94
N LYS A 13 16.87 -95.36 8.18
CA LYS A 13 16.75 -94.43 9.28
C LYS A 13 17.57 -93.14 9.05
N LYS A 14 18.73 -93.24 8.37
CA LYS A 14 19.61 -92.17 8.07
C LYS A 14 18.99 -91.28 6.94
N TYR A 15 18.39 -91.88 5.91
CA TYR A 15 17.66 -91.18 4.86
C TYR A 15 16.37 -90.56 5.38
N PHE A 16 15.63 -91.19 6.24
CA PHE A 16 14.43 -90.60 6.83
C PHE A 16 14.75 -89.37 7.69
N ARG A 17 15.81 -89.47 8.51
CA ARG A 17 16.29 -88.31 9.28
C ARG A 17 16.75 -87.15 8.38
N PHE A 18 17.43 -87.47 7.27
CA PHE A 18 17.87 -86.45 6.31
C PHE A 18 16.68 -85.82 5.63
N PHE A 19 15.66 -86.52 5.21
CA PHE A 19 14.43 -86.00 4.63
C PHE A 19 13.63 -85.20 5.66
N CYS A 20 13.56 -85.60 6.90
CA CYS A 20 12.89 -84.79 7.93
C CYS A 20 13.62 -83.45 8.20
N VAL A 21 14.97 -83.52 8.23
CA VAL A 21 15.77 -82.26 8.40
C VAL A 21 15.59 -81.31 7.19
N LEU A 22 15.60 -81.84 5.98
CA LEU A 22 15.36 -81.04 4.75
C LEU A 22 13.95 -80.52 4.75
N ALA A 23 12.93 -81.25 5.17
CA ALA A 23 11.54 -80.72 5.25
C ALA A 23 11.40 -79.65 6.31
N ILE A 24 12.09 -79.80 7.45
CA ILE A 24 12.10 -78.78 8.51
C ILE A 24 12.85 -77.51 8.02
N LEU A 25 14.00 -77.67 7.37
CA LEU A 25 14.75 -76.57 6.79
C LEU A 25 13.94 -75.83 5.70
N HIS A 26 13.22 -76.61 4.86
CA HIS A 26 12.36 -76.00 3.83
C HIS A 26 11.16 -75.27 4.46
N TYR A 27 10.59 -75.87 5.53
CA TYR A 27 9.52 -75.20 6.29
C TYR A 27 10.01 -73.93 6.98
N LEU A 28 11.18 -73.98 7.63
CA LEU A 28 11.81 -72.83 8.27
C LEU A 28 12.17 -71.73 7.24
N CYS A 29 12.71 -72.15 6.07
CA CYS A 29 12.98 -71.21 4.98
C CYS A 29 11.70 -70.54 4.46
N ARG A 30 10.59 -71.31 4.36
CA ARG A 30 9.27 -70.67 4.00
C ARG A 30 8.75 -69.81 5.11
N LEU A 31 8.95 -70.15 6.38
CA LEU A 31 8.57 -69.31 7.51
C LEU A 31 9.40 -68.02 7.53
N MET A 32 10.72 -68.15 7.36
CA MET A 32 11.62 -66.95 7.28
C MET A 32 11.28 -66.02 6.08
N LYS A 33 10.99 -66.60 4.91
CA LYS A 33 10.52 -65.75 3.75
C LYS A 33 9.20 -65.07 4.06
N ARG A 34 8.27 -65.79 4.73
CA ARG A 34 7.00 -65.13 5.15
C ARG A 34 7.22 -64.06 6.20
N THR A 35 8.11 -64.35 7.18
CA THR A 35 8.43 -63.34 8.22
C THR A 35 9.17 -62.14 7.64
N THR A 36 10.12 -62.37 6.71
CA THR A 36 10.83 -61.28 6.02
C THR A 36 9.89 -60.44 5.14
N ILE A 37 8.94 -61.09 4.44
CA ILE A 37 7.91 -60.41 3.67
C ILE A 37 6.98 -59.64 4.62
N PHE A 38 6.60 -60.22 5.76
CA PHE A 38 5.74 -59.52 6.73
C PHE A 38 6.43 -58.34 7.40
N ILE A 39 7.72 -58.49 7.75
CA ILE A 39 8.55 -57.40 8.28
C ILE A 39 8.77 -56.34 7.19
N GLY A 40 9.02 -56.77 5.94
CA GLY A 40 9.13 -55.84 4.81
C GLY A 40 7.84 -55.04 4.54
N CYS A 41 6.69 -55.70 4.60
CA CYS A 41 5.37 -55.07 4.50
C CYS A 41 5.06 -54.17 5.70
N LEU A 42 5.49 -54.57 6.93
CA LEU A 42 5.31 -53.71 8.13
C LEU A 42 6.22 -52.47 8.07
N LEU A 43 7.47 -52.64 7.65
CA LEU A 43 8.42 -51.55 7.44
C LEU A 43 7.99 -50.64 6.30
N ALA A 44 7.49 -51.17 5.18
CA ALA A 44 6.91 -50.36 4.11
C ALA A 44 5.63 -49.66 4.57
N GLY A 45 4.77 -50.30 5.34
CA GLY A 45 3.60 -49.66 5.96
C GLY A 45 3.97 -48.59 6.95
N LEU A 46 5.01 -48.76 7.76
CA LEU A 46 5.53 -47.75 8.68
C LEU A 46 6.21 -46.57 7.92
N LEU A 47 6.91 -46.87 6.84
CA LEU A 47 7.46 -45.82 5.94
C LEU A 47 6.37 -45.09 5.19
N PHE A 48 5.32 -45.75 4.74
CA PHE A 48 4.13 -45.10 4.18
C PHE A 48 3.33 -44.32 5.22
N CYS A 49 3.19 -44.83 6.45
CA CYS A 49 2.59 -44.07 7.54
C CYS A 49 3.48 -42.89 7.99
N SER A 50 4.82 -42.99 7.97
CA SER A 50 5.71 -41.88 8.28
C SER A 50 5.74 -40.84 7.16
N GLN A 51 5.56 -41.25 5.90
CA GLN A 51 5.35 -40.31 4.79
C GLN A 51 3.94 -39.73 4.80
N ALA A 52 2.93 -40.46 5.27
CA ALA A 52 1.58 -39.94 5.44
C ALA A 52 1.46 -39.00 6.66
N THR A 53 2.33 -39.14 7.68
CA THR A 53 2.40 -38.18 8.81
C THR A 53 3.32 -37.02 8.55
N SER A 54 4.17 -37.08 7.52
CA SER A 54 4.83 -35.95 6.88
C SER A 54 4.07 -35.45 5.63
N ALA A 55 2.93 -36.03 5.27
CA ALA A 55 1.94 -35.32 4.48
C ALA A 55 1.64 -34.07 5.30
N GLN A 56 2.34 -33.01 4.94
CA GLN A 56 2.12 -31.63 5.33
C GLN A 56 0.66 -31.53 5.73
N LYS A 57 0.35 -31.28 7.01
CA LYS A 57 -1.00 -30.89 7.40
C LYS A 57 -1.41 -29.95 6.31
N ARG A 58 -2.34 -30.34 5.43
CA ARG A 58 -2.92 -29.38 4.48
C ARG A 58 -3.38 -28.28 5.38
N GLU A 59 -2.68 -27.15 5.35
CA GLU A 59 -2.99 -26.02 6.18
C GLU A 59 -4.48 -25.81 6.00
N GLN A 60 -5.22 -25.96 7.08
CA GLN A 60 -6.62 -25.63 7.05
C GLN A 60 -6.65 -24.18 6.59
N PHE A 61 -7.61 -23.83 5.77
CA PHE A 61 -7.76 -22.46 5.27
C PHE A 61 -8.13 -21.56 6.45
N GLU A 62 -7.10 -21.13 7.20
CA GLU A 62 -7.23 -20.38 8.43
C GLU A 62 -7.14 -18.88 8.16
N PHE A 63 -7.90 -18.12 8.91
CA PHE A 63 -7.85 -16.65 8.90
C PHE A 63 -7.33 -16.15 10.24
N TYR A 64 -6.44 -15.16 10.18
CA TYR A 64 -6.13 -14.31 11.30
C TYR A 64 -6.70 -12.93 11.01
N LYS A 65 -7.71 -12.52 11.79
CA LYS A 65 -8.53 -11.35 11.47
C LYS A 65 -9.08 -11.45 10.03
N ASN A 66 -8.74 -10.52 9.15
CA ASN A 66 -9.19 -10.51 7.75
C ASN A 66 -8.17 -11.09 6.77
N MET A 67 -7.06 -11.67 7.28
CA MET A 67 -5.99 -12.21 6.45
C MET A 67 -5.99 -13.72 6.49
N PRO A 68 -6.02 -14.43 5.34
CA PRO A 68 -5.75 -15.84 5.33
C PRO A 68 -4.28 -16.10 5.70
N VAL A 69 -4.02 -17.08 6.56
CA VAL A 69 -2.67 -17.32 7.11
C VAL A 69 -1.66 -17.62 6.01
N TYR A 70 -2.05 -18.30 4.94
CA TYR A 70 -1.17 -18.58 3.80
C TYR A 70 -0.72 -17.31 3.05
N ALA A 71 -1.39 -16.17 3.26
CA ALA A 71 -0.96 -14.91 2.63
C ALA A 71 0.44 -14.49 3.05
N ASP A 72 0.89 -14.86 4.26
CA ASP A 72 2.26 -14.60 4.71
C ASP A 72 3.30 -15.26 3.79
N SER A 73 3.03 -16.48 3.31
CA SER A 73 3.90 -17.18 2.35
C SER A 73 3.87 -16.50 0.97
N LEU A 74 2.67 -16.12 0.48
CA LEU A 74 2.55 -15.41 -0.80
C LEU A 74 3.29 -14.06 -0.77
N ILE A 75 3.21 -13.35 0.36
CA ILE A 75 3.89 -12.08 0.53
C ILE A 75 5.41 -12.26 0.61
N ALA A 76 5.89 -13.32 1.28
CA ALA A 76 7.31 -13.63 1.37
C ALA A 76 7.94 -13.98 0.01
N ASP A 77 7.17 -14.55 -0.92
CA ASP A 77 7.60 -14.88 -2.28
C ASP A 77 7.66 -13.68 -3.23
N MET A 78 7.19 -12.50 -2.80
CA MET A 78 7.20 -11.30 -3.65
C MET A 78 8.62 -10.75 -3.84
N THR A 79 9.07 -10.63 -5.10
CA THR A 79 10.45 -10.24 -5.44
C THR A 79 10.58 -8.82 -5.98
N TYR A 80 9.49 -8.16 -6.29
CA TYR A 80 9.45 -6.82 -6.88
C TYR A 80 10.40 -6.64 -8.08
N PRO A 81 10.20 -7.38 -9.17
CA PRO A 81 11.18 -7.49 -10.26
C PRO A 81 11.47 -6.17 -10.99
N LEU A 82 10.63 -5.15 -10.80
CA LEU A 82 10.84 -3.83 -11.39
C LEU A 82 11.42 -2.80 -10.40
N ALA A 83 11.82 -3.21 -9.19
CA ALA A 83 12.49 -2.32 -8.25
C ALA A 83 13.86 -1.86 -8.78
N TRP A 84 14.28 -0.63 -8.42
CA TRP A 84 15.62 -0.14 -8.74
C TRP A 84 16.69 -1.04 -8.11
N GLY A 85 17.66 -1.44 -8.91
CA GLY A 85 18.70 -2.39 -8.50
C GLY A 85 18.34 -3.87 -8.72
N THR A 86 17.06 -4.22 -8.82
CA THR A 86 16.57 -5.59 -9.09
C THR A 86 16.20 -5.79 -10.57
N SER A 87 15.66 -4.77 -11.20
CA SER A 87 15.09 -4.81 -12.56
C SER A 87 16.09 -5.12 -13.69
N GLY A 88 17.39 -5.08 -13.42
CA GLY A 88 18.42 -5.19 -14.47
C GLY A 88 18.62 -3.92 -15.31
N ILE A 89 17.72 -2.95 -15.27
CA ILE A 89 17.87 -1.64 -15.92
C ILE A 89 18.94 -0.85 -15.18
N LYS A 90 19.95 -0.36 -15.92
CA LYS A 90 21.11 0.33 -15.31
C LYS A 90 21.03 1.84 -15.38
N ASP A 91 20.34 2.40 -16.36
CA ASP A 91 20.06 3.83 -16.43
C ASP A 91 18.86 4.18 -15.59
N PHE A 92 19.02 5.16 -14.70
CA PHE A 92 17.96 5.54 -13.75
C PHE A 92 16.76 6.19 -14.45
N ASN A 93 16.97 6.98 -15.52
CA ASN A 93 15.87 7.61 -16.22
C ASN A 93 15.06 6.58 -17.03
N GLU A 94 15.72 5.58 -17.60
CA GLU A 94 15.07 4.44 -18.25
C GLU A 94 14.25 3.63 -17.21
N TRP A 95 14.84 3.33 -16.05
CA TRP A 95 14.13 2.66 -14.97
C TRP A 95 12.91 3.46 -14.51
N ARG A 96 13.09 4.76 -14.26
CA ARG A 96 12.01 5.64 -13.81
C ARG A 96 10.86 5.68 -14.83
N ALA A 97 11.19 5.74 -16.11
CA ALA A 97 10.20 5.69 -17.18
C ALA A 97 9.45 4.35 -17.21
N ALA A 98 10.17 3.23 -17.12
CA ALA A 98 9.58 1.89 -17.09
C ALA A 98 8.71 1.64 -15.84
N ALA A 99 9.19 2.05 -14.66
CA ALA A 99 8.44 1.94 -13.42
C ALA A 99 7.16 2.80 -13.46
N ARG A 100 7.26 4.06 -13.91
CA ARG A 100 6.10 4.95 -14.10
C ARG A 100 5.09 4.38 -15.09
N ALA A 101 5.56 3.85 -16.23
CA ALA A 101 4.69 3.22 -17.22
C ALA A 101 3.94 2.02 -16.64
N LYS A 102 4.61 1.18 -15.82
CA LYS A 102 3.97 0.05 -15.16
C LYS A 102 2.92 0.51 -14.12
N VAL A 103 3.20 1.56 -13.37
CA VAL A 103 2.20 2.14 -12.45
C VAL A 103 0.97 2.61 -13.22
N LEU A 104 1.16 3.37 -14.30
CA LEU A 104 0.05 3.85 -15.13
C LEU A 104 -0.74 2.72 -15.80
N GLU A 105 -0.06 1.65 -16.23
CA GLU A 105 -0.71 0.43 -16.75
C GLU A 105 -1.63 -0.19 -15.69
N CYS A 106 -1.14 -0.37 -14.45
CA CYS A 106 -1.93 -0.90 -13.34
C CYS A 106 -3.03 0.06 -12.85
N MET A 107 -2.90 1.35 -13.12
CA MET A 107 -3.95 2.35 -12.86
C MET A 107 -5.10 2.27 -13.89
N MET A 108 -4.92 1.51 -14.95
CA MET A 108 -5.94 1.35 -16.01
C MET A 108 -6.24 2.67 -16.74
N THR A 109 -7.40 2.77 -17.38
CA THR A 109 -7.76 3.93 -18.20
C THR A 109 -8.14 5.14 -17.33
N PRO A 110 -7.56 6.34 -17.57
CA PRO A 110 -7.94 7.55 -16.87
C PRO A 110 -9.37 7.99 -17.21
N PRO A 111 -10.01 8.81 -16.37
CA PRO A 111 -11.19 9.55 -16.75
C PRO A 111 -10.92 10.42 -17.98
N PRO A 112 -11.89 10.61 -18.91
CA PRO A 112 -11.71 11.52 -20.00
C PRO A 112 -11.48 12.94 -19.49
N ALA A 113 -10.42 13.60 -19.97
CA ALA A 113 -10.12 14.98 -19.60
C ALA A 113 -11.25 15.95 -20.00
N ALA A 114 -11.40 17.02 -19.23
CA ALA A 114 -12.24 18.14 -19.64
C ALA A 114 -11.59 18.89 -20.81
N SER A 115 -12.41 19.50 -21.68
CA SER A 115 -11.93 20.36 -22.77
C SER A 115 -11.45 21.73 -22.27
N ASP A 116 -12.02 22.19 -21.17
CA ASP A 116 -11.71 23.42 -20.45
C ASP A 116 -12.09 23.22 -18.98
N TYR A 117 -11.59 24.06 -18.10
CA TYR A 117 -11.89 23.95 -16.67
C TYR A 117 -13.20 24.65 -16.26
N ASP A 118 -13.74 25.59 -17.04
CA ASP A 118 -14.97 26.36 -16.75
C ASP A 118 -15.10 26.71 -15.26
N MET A 119 -14.04 27.30 -14.72
CA MET A 119 -13.93 27.61 -13.30
C MET A 119 -14.89 28.73 -12.89
N ARG A 120 -15.60 28.52 -11.79
CA ARG A 120 -16.50 29.49 -11.16
C ARG A 120 -16.20 29.65 -9.69
N VAL A 121 -16.16 30.88 -9.22
CA VAL A 121 -16.11 31.18 -7.78
C VAL A 121 -17.55 31.12 -7.25
N ILE A 122 -17.79 30.25 -6.31
CA ILE A 122 -19.12 30.03 -5.68
C ILE A 122 -19.29 30.99 -4.50
N ALA A 123 -18.23 31.12 -3.69
CA ALA A 123 -18.19 32.01 -2.55
C ALA A 123 -16.76 32.47 -2.32
N GLU A 124 -16.60 33.65 -1.75
CA GLU A 124 -15.29 34.15 -1.31
C GLU A 124 -15.39 34.95 -0.02
N GLU A 125 -14.34 34.98 0.76
CA GLU A 125 -14.17 35.79 1.93
C GLU A 125 -12.72 36.22 2.08
N GLN A 126 -12.52 37.44 2.65
CA GLN A 126 -11.18 37.89 3.02
C GLN A 126 -10.85 37.35 4.43
N ARG A 127 -9.67 36.80 4.57
CA ARG A 127 -9.08 36.38 5.84
C ARG A 127 -7.81 37.19 6.12
N ASP A 128 -7.25 36.99 7.29
CA ASP A 128 -6.01 37.67 7.67
C ASP A 128 -4.83 37.17 6.83
N GLY A 129 -4.37 38.02 5.89
CA GLY A 129 -3.23 37.77 5.01
C GLY A 129 -3.55 36.95 3.73
N TYR A 130 -4.80 36.58 3.48
CA TYR A 130 -5.18 35.84 2.26
C TYR A 130 -6.68 35.90 1.98
N LYS A 131 -7.02 35.65 0.71
CA LYS A 131 -8.41 35.46 0.27
C LYS A 131 -8.73 33.96 0.22
N ALA A 132 -9.86 33.54 0.78
CA ALA A 132 -10.41 32.21 0.66
C ALA A 132 -11.51 32.20 -0.41
N GLN A 133 -11.46 31.23 -1.30
CA GLN A 133 -12.47 30.98 -2.33
C GLN A 133 -12.98 29.54 -2.28
N LYS A 134 -14.28 29.38 -2.38
CA LYS A 134 -14.91 28.11 -2.74
C LYS A 134 -15.16 28.14 -4.24
N ILE A 135 -14.54 27.24 -4.96
CA ILE A 135 -14.62 27.20 -6.43
C ILE A 135 -15.26 25.90 -6.89
N GLU A 136 -15.87 25.95 -8.06
CA GLU A 136 -16.30 24.79 -8.85
C GLU A 136 -15.62 24.83 -10.19
N PHE A 137 -15.08 23.70 -10.65
CA PHE A 137 -14.43 23.63 -11.96
C PHE A 137 -14.62 22.23 -12.56
N ARG A 138 -14.58 22.18 -13.89
CA ARG A 138 -14.72 20.94 -14.62
C ARG A 138 -13.41 20.16 -14.59
N LEU A 139 -13.43 18.98 -13.98
CA LEU A 139 -12.24 18.13 -13.87
C LEU A 139 -12.20 17.04 -14.97
N SER A 140 -13.37 16.58 -15.40
CA SER A 140 -13.51 15.59 -16.45
C SER A 140 -14.64 16.01 -17.41
N LYS A 141 -14.67 15.42 -18.59
CA LYS A 141 -15.81 15.54 -19.51
C LYS A 141 -17.16 15.25 -18.83
N TYR A 142 -17.17 14.44 -17.76
CA TYR A 142 -18.38 13.91 -17.14
C TYR A 142 -18.75 14.58 -15.81
N TYR A 143 -17.80 15.27 -15.15
CA TYR A 143 -18.06 15.84 -13.83
C TYR A 143 -17.23 17.09 -13.54
N SER A 144 -17.81 17.96 -12.72
CA SER A 144 -17.13 19.04 -12.04
C SER A 144 -16.88 18.69 -10.59
N VAL A 145 -15.90 19.35 -9.97
CA VAL A 145 -15.58 19.19 -8.55
C VAL A 145 -15.52 20.56 -7.88
N ARG A 146 -15.77 20.56 -6.57
CA ARG A 146 -15.58 21.75 -5.74
C ARG A 146 -14.28 21.65 -4.98
N ALA A 147 -13.63 22.79 -4.82
CA ALA A 147 -12.39 22.90 -4.06
C ALA A 147 -12.42 24.15 -3.19
N LEU A 148 -11.60 24.13 -2.16
CA LEU A 148 -11.22 25.32 -1.39
C LEU A 148 -9.86 25.79 -1.90
N LEU A 149 -9.77 27.08 -2.18
CA LEU A 149 -8.59 27.74 -2.74
C LEU A 149 -8.26 28.95 -1.89
N LEU A 150 -7.05 28.98 -1.36
CA LEU A 150 -6.53 30.11 -0.58
C LEU A 150 -5.48 30.85 -1.39
N ILE A 151 -5.61 32.16 -1.48
CA ILE A 151 -4.76 33.05 -2.30
C ILE A 151 -4.12 34.05 -1.37
N PRO A 152 -2.81 34.04 -1.12
CA PRO A 152 -2.13 35.03 -0.29
C PRO A 152 -2.33 36.45 -0.83
N ASP A 153 -2.38 37.39 0.09
CA ASP A 153 -2.38 38.81 -0.29
C ASP A 153 -1.05 39.18 -0.94
N GLY A 154 -1.08 40.18 -1.81
CA GLY A 154 0.11 40.66 -2.48
C GLY A 154 0.01 40.61 -4.01
N LYS A 155 1.04 41.12 -4.67
CA LYS A 155 1.13 41.13 -6.13
C LYS A 155 2.10 40.06 -6.63
N GLY A 156 1.77 39.45 -7.76
CA GLY A 156 2.64 38.51 -8.43
C GLY A 156 2.16 37.06 -8.31
N LYS A 157 3.07 36.13 -8.62
CA LYS A 157 2.80 34.71 -8.56
C LYS A 157 3.40 34.09 -7.28
N HIS A 158 2.65 33.23 -6.64
CA HIS A 158 3.02 32.58 -5.41
C HIS A 158 3.37 31.09 -5.66
N PRO A 159 4.23 30.48 -4.86
CA PRO A 159 4.35 29.01 -4.83
C PRO A 159 3.00 28.43 -4.41
N ALA A 160 2.70 27.22 -4.85
CA ALA A 160 1.43 26.59 -4.57
C ALA A 160 1.56 25.20 -3.98
N ILE A 161 0.59 24.82 -3.14
CA ILE A 161 0.48 23.51 -2.52
C ILE A 161 -0.85 22.86 -2.88
N ASN A 162 -0.80 21.69 -3.54
CA ASN A 162 -1.94 20.79 -3.60
C ASN A 162 -1.99 19.99 -2.29
N LEU A 163 -2.90 20.38 -1.40
CA LEU A 163 -3.01 19.84 -0.04
C LEU A 163 -4.09 18.76 0.01
N LEU A 164 -3.67 17.53 0.25
CA LEU A 164 -4.46 16.32 0.06
C LEU A 164 -4.96 15.79 1.40
N HIS A 165 -6.29 15.67 1.55
CA HIS A 165 -6.92 15.26 2.81
C HIS A 165 -6.74 13.77 3.12
N ASP A 166 -6.82 13.43 4.42
CA ASP A 166 -6.76 12.08 4.96
C ASP A 166 -8.03 11.25 4.67
N HIS A 167 -7.93 9.93 4.91
CA HIS A 167 -9.07 9.01 4.85
C HIS A 167 -9.96 9.15 6.11
N GLY A 168 -9.34 8.96 7.28
CA GLY A 168 -9.94 9.05 8.59
C GLY A 168 -11.12 8.11 8.86
N ALA A 169 -11.46 7.22 7.93
CA ALA A 169 -12.74 6.51 7.92
C ALA A 169 -13.96 7.44 8.02
N HIS A 170 -13.76 8.72 7.73
CA HIS A 170 -14.74 9.79 7.88
C HIS A 170 -14.95 10.47 6.52
N LEU A 171 -16.02 10.05 5.82
CA LEU A 171 -16.30 10.43 4.44
C LEU A 171 -17.18 11.69 4.32
N PHE A 172 -17.75 12.15 5.43
CA PHE A 172 -18.67 13.30 5.45
C PHE A 172 -18.01 14.60 4.99
N ILE A 173 -16.73 14.80 5.33
CA ILE A 173 -15.90 15.92 4.90
C ILE A 173 -14.64 15.44 4.18
N GLY A 174 -14.10 16.24 3.29
CA GLY A 174 -12.86 15.96 2.56
C GLY A 174 -11.90 17.15 2.62
N LYS A 175 -12.01 18.08 1.68
CA LYS A 175 -11.22 19.33 1.63
C LYS A 175 -11.35 20.18 2.90
N GLU A 176 -12.47 20.09 3.58
CA GLU A 176 -12.74 20.81 4.82
C GLU A 176 -11.90 20.31 6.00
N LYS A 177 -11.23 19.17 5.87
CA LYS A 177 -10.22 18.70 6.83
C LYS A 177 -8.92 19.51 6.73
N MET A 178 -8.66 20.09 5.56
CA MET A 178 -7.40 20.77 5.25
C MET A 178 -7.51 22.28 5.36
N ILE A 179 -8.66 22.82 4.96
CA ILE A 179 -8.91 24.27 4.88
C ILE A 179 -10.21 24.55 5.62
N ARG A 180 -10.20 25.56 6.49
CA ARG A 180 -11.39 25.97 7.24
C ARG A 180 -12.54 26.27 6.30
N PRO A 181 -13.67 25.54 6.41
CA PRO A 181 -14.83 25.76 5.56
C PRO A 181 -15.52 27.09 5.88
N PHE A 182 -16.16 27.65 4.87
CA PHE A 182 -17.02 28.83 4.96
C PHE A 182 -18.12 28.74 3.90
N ALA A 183 -19.19 29.49 4.10
CA ALA A 183 -20.39 29.41 3.24
C ALA A 183 -20.86 27.95 3.04
N ASP A 184 -20.77 27.17 4.10
CA ASP A 184 -21.17 25.76 4.20
C ASP A 184 -22.28 25.55 5.24
N ASP A 185 -22.89 24.37 5.22
CA ASP A 185 -23.81 23.94 6.28
C ASP A 185 -23.09 23.95 7.64
N SER A 186 -23.80 24.38 8.67
CA SER A 186 -23.27 24.43 10.04
C SER A 186 -22.80 23.05 10.57
N LEU A 187 -23.35 21.95 10.05
CA LEU A 187 -22.86 20.59 10.37
C LEU A 187 -21.48 20.35 9.78
N VAL A 188 -21.23 20.78 8.55
CA VAL A 188 -19.92 20.65 7.89
C VAL A 188 -18.86 21.46 8.64
N ILE A 189 -19.20 22.69 9.02
CA ILE A 189 -18.29 23.58 9.76
C ILE A 189 -17.89 22.96 11.11
N ARG A 190 -18.88 22.55 11.92
CA ARG A 190 -18.61 21.90 13.22
C ARG A 190 -17.83 20.61 13.11
N ASP A 191 -18.13 19.82 12.09
CA ASP A 191 -17.46 18.53 11.85
C ASP A 191 -15.99 18.74 11.46
N ALA A 192 -15.72 19.74 10.61
CA ALA A 192 -14.36 20.11 10.23
C ALA A 192 -13.54 20.67 11.41
N GLU A 193 -14.15 21.50 12.27
CA GLU A 193 -13.52 21.99 13.50
C GLU A 193 -13.16 20.83 14.45
N ALA A 194 -14.11 19.92 14.69
CA ALA A 194 -13.87 18.73 15.51
C ALA A 194 -12.79 17.82 14.91
N TRP A 195 -12.72 17.75 13.58
CA TRP A 195 -11.67 16.98 12.89
C TRP A 195 -10.30 17.63 13.03
N ALA A 196 -10.21 18.95 12.90
CA ALA A 196 -8.98 19.70 13.10
C ALA A 196 -8.43 19.50 14.53
N GLU A 197 -9.30 19.59 15.56
CA GLU A 197 -8.91 19.30 16.95
C GLU A 197 -8.38 17.89 17.14
N ASN A 198 -9.00 16.90 16.50
CA ASN A 198 -8.67 15.50 16.72
C ASN A 198 -7.38 15.05 16.00
N LEU A 199 -7.09 15.58 14.81
CA LEU A 199 -6.04 15.06 13.95
C LEU A 199 -4.92 16.07 13.64
N TYR A 200 -5.20 17.36 13.80
CA TYR A 200 -4.34 18.46 13.37
C TYR A 200 -4.05 19.50 14.49
N ASP A 201 -4.19 19.11 15.75
CA ASP A 201 -3.97 19.98 16.92
C ASP A 201 -4.77 21.29 16.87
N GLY A 202 -6.02 21.26 16.38
CA GLY A 202 -6.90 22.42 16.26
C GLY A 202 -6.56 23.36 15.09
N HIS A 203 -5.63 22.97 14.23
CA HIS A 203 -5.19 23.78 13.10
C HIS A 203 -5.86 23.35 11.79
N PHE A 204 -6.24 24.33 10.97
CA PHE A 204 -6.49 24.10 9.56
C PHE A 204 -5.16 24.32 8.81
N TRP A 205 -4.50 23.23 8.48
CA TRP A 205 -3.15 23.25 7.92
C TRP A 205 -3.02 24.12 6.67
N GLY A 206 -4.05 24.14 5.80
CA GLY A 206 -4.06 24.99 4.62
C GLY A 206 -4.09 26.48 4.93
N ASP A 207 -4.84 26.88 5.97
CA ASP A 207 -4.93 28.27 6.39
C ASP A 207 -3.57 28.78 6.93
N ASP A 208 -2.84 27.94 7.66
CA ASP A 208 -1.51 28.28 8.17
C ASP A 208 -0.51 28.42 7.01
N LEU A 209 -0.55 27.52 6.01
CA LEU A 209 0.29 27.64 4.81
C LEU A 209 -0.04 28.87 3.97
N ALA A 210 -1.31 29.28 3.90
CA ALA A 210 -1.71 30.49 3.16
C ALA A 210 -1.14 31.77 3.81
N ARG A 211 -1.13 31.86 5.16
CA ARG A 211 -0.49 32.97 5.89
C ARG A 211 1.01 33.03 5.64
N GLU A 212 1.64 31.92 5.33
CA GLU A 212 3.06 31.83 4.99
C GLU A 212 3.36 32.14 3.50
N GLY A 213 2.35 32.57 2.74
CA GLY A 213 2.51 33.04 1.36
C GLY A 213 2.35 31.99 0.27
N TYR A 214 1.83 30.81 0.59
CA TYR A 214 1.52 29.78 -0.40
C TYR A 214 0.08 29.89 -0.91
N VAL A 215 -0.13 29.77 -2.21
CA VAL A 215 -1.46 29.41 -2.72
C VAL A 215 -1.74 27.99 -2.25
N VAL A 216 -2.86 27.77 -1.58
CA VAL A 216 -3.25 26.43 -1.09
C VAL A 216 -4.52 26.00 -1.78
N PHE A 217 -4.50 24.80 -2.32
CA PHE A 217 -5.62 24.17 -2.99
C PHE A 217 -5.94 22.84 -2.35
N SER A 218 -7.22 22.57 -2.08
CA SER A 218 -7.69 21.27 -1.64
C SER A 218 -9.04 20.93 -2.27
N ALA A 219 -9.14 19.74 -2.87
CA ALA A 219 -10.37 19.20 -3.44
C ALA A 219 -10.74 17.86 -2.78
N ASP A 220 -12.03 17.54 -2.81
CA ASP A 220 -12.52 16.26 -2.32
C ASP A 220 -12.04 15.11 -3.21
N ALA A 221 -11.49 14.09 -2.61
CA ALA A 221 -11.32 12.80 -3.28
C ALA A 221 -12.69 12.17 -3.61
N PRO A 222 -12.79 11.33 -4.64
CA PRO A 222 -13.99 10.56 -4.89
C PRO A 222 -14.50 9.87 -3.62
N MET A 223 -15.79 9.98 -3.32
CA MET A 223 -16.50 9.46 -2.15
C MET A 223 -16.39 10.30 -0.87
N TRP A 224 -15.54 11.33 -0.81
CA TRP A 224 -15.45 12.26 0.33
C TRP A 224 -16.20 13.56 0.08
N GLY A 225 -16.56 14.22 1.17
CA GLY A 225 -17.14 15.56 1.16
C GLY A 225 -18.35 15.67 0.24
N GLU A 226 -18.37 16.68 -0.61
CA GLU A 226 -19.47 16.93 -1.54
C GLU A 226 -19.57 15.86 -2.65
N ARG A 227 -18.52 15.05 -2.84
CA ARG A 227 -18.52 13.93 -3.79
C ARG A 227 -19.11 12.63 -3.20
N GLY A 228 -19.57 12.65 -1.97
CA GLY A 228 -20.15 11.49 -1.28
C GLY A 228 -21.28 11.79 -0.29
N ARG A 229 -21.30 12.95 0.35
CA ARG A 229 -22.25 13.30 1.42
C ARG A 229 -23.71 13.10 1.06
N LYS A 230 -24.10 13.58 -0.12
CA LYS A 230 -25.49 13.54 -0.59
C LYS A 230 -26.04 12.12 -0.63
N GLU A 231 -25.21 11.17 -0.95
CA GLU A 231 -25.56 9.76 -1.03
C GLU A 231 -25.50 9.05 0.32
N GLY A 232 -25.10 9.75 1.37
CA GLY A 232 -24.89 9.14 2.69
C GLY A 232 -23.88 7.99 2.61
N VAL A 233 -22.75 8.22 1.93
CA VAL A 233 -21.71 7.22 1.73
C VAL A 233 -21.09 6.83 3.04
N ASP A 234 -21.23 5.59 3.41
CA ASP A 234 -20.52 4.93 4.49
C ASP A 234 -19.45 3.98 3.92
N ARG A 235 -18.68 3.35 4.80
CA ARG A 235 -17.61 2.44 4.40
C ARG A 235 -18.11 1.27 3.57
N GLN A 236 -19.25 0.68 3.89
CA GLN A 236 -19.79 -0.45 3.15
C GLN A 236 -20.14 -0.05 1.72
N LYS A 237 -20.78 1.10 1.53
CA LYS A 237 -21.10 1.64 0.20
C LYS A 237 -19.85 1.99 -0.58
N TYR A 238 -18.83 2.53 0.08
CA TYR A 238 -17.53 2.80 -0.48
C TYR A 238 -16.89 1.54 -1.06
N ASP A 239 -16.85 0.44 -0.31
CA ASP A 239 -16.26 -0.82 -0.77
C ASP A 239 -17.05 -1.42 -1.95
N VAL A 240 -18.39 -1.33 -1.93
CA VAL A 240 -19.26 -1.77 -3.04
C VAL A 240 -18.98 -0.95 -4.31
N VAL A 241 -18.90 0.38 -4.20
CA VAL A 241 -18.60 1.24 -5.36
C VAL A 241 -17.22 0.92 -5.92
N ALA A 242 -16.21 0.77 -5.06
CA ALA A 242 -14.85 0.42 -5.49
C ALA A 242 -14.81 -0.95 -6.20
N GLY A 243 -15.52 -1.96 -5.66
CA GLY A 243 -15.65 -3.27 -6.29
C GLY A 243 -16.35 -3.19 -7.65
N ASN A 244 -17.43 -2.42 -7.76
CA ASN A 244 -18.13 -2.20 -9.02
C ASN A 244 -17.23 -1.50 -10.06
N MET A 245 -16.44 -0.52 -9.64
CA MET A 245 -15.48 0.14 -10.53
C MET A 245 -14.47 -0.86 -11.10
N MET A 246 -13.98 -1.79 -10.31
CA MET A 246 -13.06 -2.82 -10.77
C MET A 246 -13.71 -3.74 -11.81
N MET A 247 -14.99 -4.04 -11.70
CA MET A 247 -15.73 -4.90 -12.66
C MET A 247 -15.79 -4.28 -14.07
N TYR A 248 -15.75 -2.95 -14.20
CA TYR A 248 -15.70 -2.29 -15.52
C TYR A 248 -14.33 -1.68 -15.85
N GLY A 249 -13.28 -2.21 -15.24
CA GLY A 249 -11.91 -1.86 -15.60
C GLY A 249 -11.46 -0.50 -15.07
N ARG A 250 -11.90 -0.10 -13.87
CA ARG A 250 -11.47 1.10 -13.17
C ARG A 250 -11.09 0.74 -11.74
N SER A 251 -10.24 1.53 -11.13
CA SER A 251 -9.90 1.43 -9.71
C SER A 251 -10.19 2.75 -9.04
N LEU A 252 -10.81 2.72 -7.86
CA LEU A 252 -11.09 3.93 -7.08
C LEU A 252 -9.80 4.66 -6.69
N SER A 253 -8.77 3.93 -6.32
CA SER A 253 -7.45 4.47 -6.00
C SER A 253 -6.82 5.16 -7.22
N ALA A 254 -6.92 4.54 -8.40
CA ALA A 254 -6.43 5.14 -9.65
C ALA A 254 -7.23 6.39 -10.02
N PHE A 255 -8.55 6.34 -9.86
CA PHE A 255 -9.42 7.48 -10.12
C PHE A 255 -9.02 8.69 -9.26
N MET A 256 -8.75 8.45 -7.97
CA MET A 256 -8.25 9.45 -7.02
C MET A 256 -6.92 10.05 -7.48
N THR A 257 -5.97 9.21 -7.89
CA THR A 257 -4.66 9.65 -8.36
C THR A 257 -4.74 10.44 -9.68
N TYR A 258 -5.59 10.03 -10.62
CA TYR A 258 -5.84 10.78 -11.85
C TYR A 258 -6.47 12.15 -11.57
N ASP A 259 -7.42 12.22 -10.63
CA ASP A 259 -8.00 13.48 -10.19
C ASP A 259 -6.96 14.41 -9.55
N ASP A 260 -6.05 13.85 -8.74
CA ASP A 260 -4.95 14.61 -8.12
C ASP A 260 -3.97 15.19 -9.17
N ILE A 261 -3.68 14.42 -10.22
CA ILE A 261 -2.90 14.90 -11.36
C ILE A 261 -3.64 16.01 -12.08
N ALA A 262 -4.91 15.80 -12.43
CA ALA A 262 -5.73 16.77 -13.16
C ALA A 262 -5.98 18.06 -12.34
N THR A 263 -6.17 17.95 -11.03
CA THR A 263 -6.29 19.13 -10.15
C THR A 263 -4.97 19.91 -10.05
N THR A 264 -3.84 19.23 -10.10
CA THR A 264 -2.52 19.88 -10.15
C THR A 264 -2.30 20.59 -11.48
N ASP A 265 -2.73 19.99 -12.59
CA ASP A 265 -2.68 20.62 -13.92
C ASP A 265 -3.56 21.87 -13.95
N PHE A 266 -4.77 21.81 -13.38
CA PHE A 266 -5.63 22.96 -13.20
C PHE A 266 -4.95 24.06 -12.36
N LEU A 267 -4.41 23.71 -11.19
CA LEU A 267 -3.72 24.65 -10.29
C LEU A 267 -2.59 25.40 -11.00
N ALA A 268 -1.85 24.72 -11.87
CA ALA A 268 -0.78 25.32 -12.67
C ALA A 268 -1.24 26.35 -13.70
N THR A 269 -2.54 26.37 -14.05
CA THR A 269 -3.11 27.36 -15.00
C THR A 269 -3.54 28.67 -14.33
N LEU A 270 -3.65 28.70 -13.00
CA LEU A 270 -4.14 29.88 -12.28
C LEU A 270 -3.15 31.02 -12.38
N PRO A 271 -3.61 32.28 -12.68
CA PRO A 271 -2.73 33.40 -13.03
C PRO A 271 -1.81 33.85 -11.89
N PHE A 272 -2.20 33.57 -10.63
CA PHE A 272 -1.47 33.95 -9.43
C PHE A 272 -0.57 32.80 -8.92
N VAL A 273 -0.53 31.64 -9.61
CA VAL A 273 0.33 30.51 -9.28
C VAL A 273 1.62 30.54 -10.07
N ASP A 274 2.74 30.36 -9.41
CA ASP A 274 4.01 30.05 -10.05
C ASP A 274 4.04 28.55 -10.41
N ALA A 275 3.73 28.22 -11.63
CA ALA A 275 3.68 26.84 -12.12
C ALA A 275 5.03 26.10 -12.04
N SER A 276 6.14 26.80 -11.82
CA SER A 276 7.45 26.21 -11.59
C SER A 276 7.69 25.84 -10.11
N ARG A 277 6.82 26.28 -9.19
CA ARG A 277 6.92 26.09 -7.75
C ARG A 277 5.62 25.53 -7.18
N ILE A 278 5.26 24.31 -7.60
CA ILE A 278 4.09 23.59 -7.09
C ILE A 278 4.58 22.38 -6.29
N GLY A 279 4.17 22.29 -5.04
CA GLY A 279 4.36 21.14 -4.17
C GLY A 279 3.06 20.44 -3.85
N CYS A 280 3.18 19.28 -3.20
CA CYS A 280 2.04 18.56 -2.62
C CYS A 280 2.36 18.11 -1.21
N ALA A 281 1.33 18.06 -0.36
CA ALA A 281 1.46 17.58 1.01
C ALA A 281 0.18 16.91 1.47
N GLY A 282 0.28 16.04 2.48
CA GLY A 282 -0.87 15.42 3.10
C GLY A 282 -0.52 14.48 4.23
N CYS A 283 -1.55 14.13 5.02
CA CYS A 283 -1.45 13.17 6.11
C CYS A 283 -2.24 11.91 5.80
N SER A 284 -1.80 10.76 6.28
CA SER A 284 -2.49 9.48 6.11
C SER A 284 -2.75 9.19 4.62
N MET A 285 -3.99 8.93 4.19
CA MET A 285 -4.32 8.80 2.76
C MET A 285 -3.85 10.01 1.95
N GLY A 286 -3.89 11.23 2.52
CA GLY A 286 -3.32 12.42 1.88
C GLY A 286 -1.82 12.32 1.66
N GLY A 287 -1.08 11.71 2.59
CA GLY A 287 0.33 11.38 2.44
C GLY A 287 0.57 10.37 1.32
N TYR A 288 -0.26 9.32 1.25
CA TYR A 288 -0.26 8.37 0.13
C TYR A 288 -0.46 9.07 -1.21
N ARG A 289 -1.48 9.91 -1.31
CA ARG A 289 -1.78 10.69 -2.51
C ARG A 289 -0.63 11.64 -2.87
N ALA A 290 0.01 12.26 -1.87
CA ALA A 290 1.13 13.20 -2.08
C ALA A 290 2.34 12.53 -2.73
N TRP A 291 2.81 11.39 -2.21
CA TRP A 291 3.96 10.72 -2.82
C TRP A 291 3.61 10.05 -4.16
N MET A 292 2.37 9.55 -4.35
CA MET A 292 1.89 9.09 -5.65
C MET A 292 1.90 10.23 -6.68
N LEU A 293 1.37 11.38 -6.30
CA LEU A 293 1.34 12.56 -7.16
C LEU A 293 2.74 13.06 -7.51
N ALA A 294 3.66 13.10 -6.53
CA ALA A 294 5.06 13.46 -6.77
C ALA A 294 5.77 12.50 -7.74
N ALA A 295 5.45 11.19 -7.65
CA ALA A 295 5.99 10.17 -8.55
C ALA A 295 5.44 10.28 -9.98
N LEU A 296 4.19 10.70 -10.15
CA LEU A 296 3.47 10.62 -11.42
C LEU A 296 3.25 11.97 -12.14
N SER A 297 3.36 13.10 -11.44
CA SER A 297 3.17 14.43 -12.04
C SER A 297 4.50 15.17 -12.20
N ASP A 298 4.77 15.64 -13.41
CA ASP A 298 5.94 16.47 -13.68
C ASP A 298 5.75 17.95 -13.24
N LYS A 299 4.54 18.34 -12.87
CA LYS A 299 4.24 19.66 -12.30
C LYS A 299 4.68 19.79 -10.84
N ILE A 300 4.71 18.68 -10.11
CA ILE A 300 5.13 18.65 -8.71
C ILE A 300 6.64 18.72 -8.60
N ARG A 301 7.12 19.71 -7.85
CA ARG A 301 8.54 19.94 -7.60
C ARG A 301 9.04 19.29 -6.33
N MET A 302 8.18 19.14 -5.33
CA MET A 302 8.48 18.50 -4.07
C MET A 302 7.22 17.90 -3.44
N GLY A 303 7.39 16.92 -2.55
CA GLY A 303 6.28 16.31 -1.83
C GLY A 303 6.58 16.13 -0.34
N ALA A 304 5.54 16.28 0.50
CA ALA A 304 5.63 15.97 1.92
C ALA A 304 4.51 14.99 2.32
N CYS A 305 4.91 13.92 2.98
CA CYS A 305 4.06 12.81 3.37
C CYS A 305 4.12 12.61 4.87
N VAL A 306 2.99 12.74 5.57
CA VAL A 306 2.89 12.49 7.02
C VAL A 306 2.10 11.20 7.24
N CYS A 307 2.65 10.28 8.03
CA CYS A 307 2.02 9.05 8.50
C CYS A 307 1.47 8.15 7.38
N TRP A 308 2.18 8.03 6.26
CA TRP A 308 1.85 7.01 5.27
C TRP A 308 3.08 6.59 4.44
N MET A 309 3.83 5.63 4.93
CA MET A 309 4.82 4.86 4.18
C MET A 309 5.13 3.57 4.96
N VAL A 310 5.20 2.45 4.25
CA VAL A 310 5.47 1.14 4.83
C VAL A 310 5.78 0.14 3.71
N THR A 311 6.43 -0.97 4.01
CA THR A 311 6.52 -2.09 3.06
C THR A 311 5.32 -3.03 3.20
N SER A 312 4.84 -3.56 2.06
CA SER A 312 3.68 -4.47 2.03
C SER A 312 3.96 -5.79 2.75
N ASP A 313 5.19 -6.28 2.69
CA ASP A 313 5.62 -7.54 3.33
C ASP A 313 5.60 -7.48 4.86
N VAL A 314 5.54 -6.28 5.45
CA VAL A 314 5.29 -6.10 6.88
C VAL A 314 3.83 -5.77 7.15
N GLN A 315 3.26 -4.80 6.44
CA GLN A 315 1.91 -4.31 6.70
C GLN A 315 0.82 -5.39 6.54
N LEU A 316 0.97 -6.26 5.54
CA LEU A 316 -0.07 -7.22 5.15
C LEU A 316 0.12 -8.63 5.74
N THR A 317 1.11 -8.83 6.60
CA THR A 317 1.31 -10.12 7.29
C THR A 317 0.35 -10.31 8.46
N THR A 318 0.10 -11.56 8.83
CA THR A 318 -0.74 -11.89 9.99
C THR A 318 -0.19 -11.32 11.29
N ARG A 319 1.13 -11.21 11.43
CA ARG A 319 1.81 -10.62 12.60
C ARG A 319 1.38 -9.17 12.85
N TYR A 320 1.25 -8.37 11.81
CA TYR A 320 0.91 -6.96 11.88
C TYR A 320 -0.49 -6.65 11.34
N GLY A 321 -1.13 -7.65 10.74
CA GLY A 321 -2.45 -7.50 10.15
C GLY A 321 -3.47 -6.96 11.13
N ARG A 322 -4.27 -6.01 10.68
CA ARG A 322 -5.39 -5.42 11.40
C ARG A 322 -6.70 -6.06 10.97
N GLY A 323 -7.74 -5.88 11.75
CA GLY A 323 -9.11 -6.22 11.33
C GLY A 323 -9.52 -5.48 10.05
N GLU A 324 -8.90 -4.32 9.80
CA GLU A 324 -9.12 -3.49 8.64
C GLU A 324 -7.78 -3.00 8.11
N ASN A 325 -7.48 -3.28 6.86
CA ASN A 325 -6.37 -2.67 6.14
C ASN A 325 -6.94 -1.76 5.05
N GLY A 326 -6.25 -0.69 4.78
CA GLY A 326 -6.46 0.44 3.89
C GLY A 326 -7.62 0.47 2.90
N GLY A 327 -8.28 -0.62 2.68
CA GLY A 327 -9.37 -0.74 1.73
C GLY A 327 -8.96 -0.37 0.29
N PHE A 328 -9.93 -0.03 -0.51
CA PHE A 328 -9.74 0.26 -1.93
C PHE A 328 -9.11 1.64 -2.23
N ALA A 329 -8.88 2.48 -1.22
CA ALA A 329 -8.30 3.81 -1.41
C ALA A 329 -6.84 3.78 -1.90
N ASN A 330 -6.11 2.70 -1.63
CA ASN A 330 -4.70 2.51 -1.99
C ASN A 330 -4.43 1.16 -2.70
N CYS A 331 -5.46 0.60 -3.32
CA CYS A 331 -5.39 -0.68 -4.02
C CYS A 331 -5.28 -0.47 -5.53
N PHE A 332 -4.12 -0.79 -6.10
CA PHE A 332 -3.95 -0.95 -7.54
C PHE A 332 -3.80 -2.43 -7.87
N PRO A 333 -4.74 -3.04 -8.63
CA PRO A 333 -4.63 -4.43 -9.03
C PRO A 333 -3.29 -4.72 -9.71
N ALA A 334 -2.68 -5.85 -9.37
CA ALA A 334 -1.43 -6.36 -9.92
C ALA A 334 -0.14 -5.55 -9.60
N LEU A 335 -0.23 -4.29 -9.20
CA LEU A 335 0.96 -3.43 -9.07
C LEU A 335 2.01 -4.00 -8.10
N ARG A 336 1.55 -4.65 -7.00
CA ARG A 336 2.44 -5.26 -6.00
C ARG A 336 3.26 -6.43 -6.53
N GLN A 337 2.90 -7.03 -7.65
CA GLN A 337 3.73 -8.03 -8.33
C GLN A 337 4.99 -7.45 -8.94
N TYR A 338 5.07 -6.13 -9.12
CA TYR A 338 6.19 -5.44 -9.79
C TYR A 338 6.94 -4.50 -8.86
N LEU A 339 6.23 -3.76 -8.03
CA LEU A 339 6.75 -2.66 -7.22
C LEU A 339 6.01 -2.59 -5.87
N ASP A 340 6.75 -2.41 -4.78
CA ASP A 340 6.18 -2.04 -3.49
C ASP A 340 6.07 -0.52 -3.34
N TYR A 341 5.41 -0.03 -2.31
CA TYR A 341 5.19 1.40 -2.03
C TYR A 341 6.47 2.24 -2.06
N PRO A 342 7.57 1.86 -1.37
CA PRO A 342 8.80 2.64 -1.41
C PRO A 342 9.44 2.67 -2.82
N HIS A 343 9.28 1.62 -3.62
CA HIS A 343 9.78 1.61 -5.00
C HIS A 343 9.00 2.59 -5.88
N ILE A 344 7.67 2.67 -5.70
CA ILE A 344 6.84 3.61 -6.45
C ILE A 344 7.15 5.06 -6.02
N ALA A 345 7.25 5.32 -4.71
CA ALA A 345 7.63 6.63 -4.19
C ALA A 345 9.00 7.07 -4.73
N SER A 346 9.91 6.12 -4.94
CA SER A 346 11.25 6.37 -5.49
C SER A 346 11.27 6.82 -6.96
N ILE A 347 10.16 6.66 -7.69
CA ILE A 347 10.01 7.27 -9.03
C ILE A 347 10.11 8.80 -8.97
N ALA A 348 9.78 9.42 -7.83
CA ALA A 348 9.93 10.85 -7.62
C ALA A 348 11.39 11.33 -7.59
N CYS A 349 12.35 10.46 -7.31
CA CYS A 349 13.77 10.84 -7.27
C CYS A 349 14.21 11.48 -8.61
N PRO A 350 14.98 12.59 -8.59
CA PRO A 350 15.66 13.23 -7.47
C PRO A 350 14.88 14.39 -6.82
N LYS A 351 13.57 14.50 -6.99
CA LYS A 351 12.78 15.58 -6.38
C LYS A 351 12.95 15.59 -4.87
N PRO A 352 12.93 16.77 -4.22
CA PRO A 352 12.85 16.86 -2.77
C PRO A 352 11.60 16.17 -2.22
N MET A 353 11.79 15.24 -1.29
CA MET A 353 10.71 14.52 -0.62
C MET A 353 10.93 14.48 0.89
N LEU A 354 9.87 14.71 1.66
CA LEU A 354 9.87 14.58 3.11
C LEU A 354 8.86 13.50 3.52
N PHE A 355 9.31 12.55 4.33
CA PHE A 355 8.45 11.56 4.95
C PHE A 355 8.56 11.67 6.47
N ILE A 356 7.44 11.94 7.14
CA ILE A 356 7.34 11.98 8.60
C ILE A 356 6.47 10.82 9.05
N HIS A 357 6.92 10.06 10.05
CA HIS A 357 6.15 8.98 10.63
C HIS A 357 5.97 9.15 12.13
N ALA A 358 4.79 8.80 12.65
CA ALA A 358 4.47 8.86 14.07
C ALA A 358 4.84 7.55 14.77
N THR A 359 5.69 7.61 15.78
CA THR A 359 6.26 6.42 16.46
C THR A 359 5.21 5.57 17.20
N LYS A 360 4.08 6.16 17.55
CA LYS A 360 2.94 5.49 18.20
C LYS A 360 1.83 5.11 17.21
N ASP A 361 2.08 5.22 15.91
CA ASP A 361 1.14 4.85 14.87
C ASP A 361 0.89 3.33 14.88
N LYS A 362 -0.37 2.95 15.05
CA LYS A 362 -0.81 1.54 15.05
C LYS A 362 -1.25 1.05 13.66
N LEU A 363 -1.30 1.92 12.67
CA LEU A 363 -1.75 1.60 11.31
C LEU A 363 -0.59 1.14 10.43
N PHE A 364 0.60 1.71 10.65
CA PHE A 364 1.80 1.43 9.87
C PHE A 364 2.92 0.94 10.80
N PRO A 365 3.22 -0.37 10.78
CA PRO A 365 4.22 -0.95 11.69
C PRO A 365 5.62 -0.39 11.46
N MET A 366 6.28 0.08 12.52
CA MET A 366 7.62 0.66 12.48
C MET A 366 8.65 -0.16 11.68
N PRO A 367 8.75 -1.50 11.83
CA PRO A 367 9.72 -2.28 11.04
C PRO A 367 9.51 -2.13 9.52
N GLY A 368 8.26 -2.01 9.08
CA GLY A 368 7.95 -1.79 7.67
C GLY A 368 8.22 -0.35 7.21
N VAL A 369 8.06 0.62 8.09
CA VAL A 369 8.38 2.03 7.84
C VAL A 369 9.90 2.21 7.69
N GLU A 370 10.68 1.70 8.64
CA GLU A 370 12.14 1.76 8.62
C GLU A 370 12.72 1.08 7.38
N LYS A 371 12.17 -0.09 7.03
CA LYS A 371 12.54 -0.80 5.81
C LYS A 371 12.23 0.02 4.56
N ALA A 372 11.05 0.64 4.49
CA ALA A 372 10.66 1.48 3.37
C ALA A 372 11.56 2.72 3.24
N PHE A 373 11.87 3.39 4.35
CA PHE A 373 12.80 4.52 4.36
C PHE A 373 14.19 4.11 3.87
N GLY A 374 14.71 2.96 4.34
CA GLY A 374 15.98 2.42 3.88
C GLY A 374 16.03 2.17 2.38
N ILE A 375 14.96 1.60 1.79
CA ILE A 375 14.83 1.39 0.35
C ILE A 375 14.87 2.73 -0.40
N MET A 376 14.12 3.72 0.05
CA MET A 376 14.08 5.02 -0.61
C MET A 376 15.43 5.75 -0.52
N HIS A 377 16.09 5.75 0.64
CA HIS A 377 17.44 6.34 0.79
C HIS A 377 18.43 5.71 -0.17
N GLN A 378 18.45 4.37 -0.30
CA GLN A 378 19.32 3.69 -1.28
C GLN A 378 19.10 4.21 -2.70
N VAL A 379 17.87 4.49 -3.09
CA VAL A 379 17.57 5.02 -4.43
C VAL A 379 18.11 6.44 -4.59
N TRP A 380 17.79 7.37 -3.65
CA TRP A 380 18.28 8.74 -3.73
C TRP A 380 19.81 8.84 -3.66
N ASP A 381 20.43 8.05 -2.81
CA ASP A 381 21.89 7.99 -2.70
C ASP A 381 22.54 7.48 -3.99
N SER A 382 21.94 6.47 -4.63
CA SER A 382 22.43 5.96 -5.93
C SER A 382 22.43 7.03 -7.02
N GLN A 383 21.57 8.05 -6.88
CA GLN A 383 21.48 9.20 -7.80
C GLN A 383 22.24 10.44 -7.31
N LYS A 384 23.02 10.33 -6.23
CA LYS A 384 23.72 11.45 -5.59
C LYS A 384 22.77 12.58 -5.13
N ALA A 385 21.55 12.22 -4.84
CA ALA A 385 20.46 13.12 -4.43
C ALA A 385 20.01 12.86 -2.98
N GLY A 386 20.82 12.21 -2.14
CA GLY A 386 20.47 11.84 -0.77
C GLY A 386 20.01 13.02 0.09
N SER A 387 20.58 14.22 -0.13
CA SER A 387 20.15 15.44 0.57
C SER A 387 18.75 15.95 0.18
N SER A 388 18.15 15.41 -0.87
CA SER A 388 16.79 15.73 -1.32
C SER A 388 15.73 14.82 -0.71
N LEU A 389 16.11 13.73 -0.04
CA LEU A 389 15.18 12.88 0.72
C LEU A 389 15.41 13.10 2.21
N GLU A 390 14.37 13.61 2.88
CA GLU A 390 14.34 13.72 4.34
C GLU A 390 13.31 12.73 4.90
N THR A 391 13.72 11.97 5.92
CA THR A 391 12.84 11.07 6.69
C THR A 391 12.95 11.44 8.16
N ASP A 392 11.81 11.56 8.85
CA ASP A 392 11.77 12.02 10.23
C ASP A 392 10.68 11.29 11.04
N TYR A 393 10.78 11.38 12.35
CA TYR A 393 9.82 10.77 13.28
C TYR A 393 9.28 11.81 14.25
N ILE A 394 8.03 11.59 14.67
CA ILE A 394 7.37 12.38 15.72
C ILE A 394 6.81 11.44 16.79
N ASP A 395 6.82 11.86 18.04
CA ASP A 395 6.28 11.07 19.15
C ASP A 395 4.77 11.29 19.31
N ALA A 396 4.00 10.78 18.36
CA ALA A 396 2.56 10.95 18.26
C ALA A 396 1.85 9.65 17.85
N PRO A 397 0.52 9.54 18.06
CA PRO A 397 -0.29 8.55 17.38
C PRO A 397 -0.44 8.90 15.89
N HIS A 398 -1.24 8.12 15.15
CA HIS A 398 -1.58 8.39 13.75
C HIS A 398 -2.30 9.74 13.58
N SER A 399 -1.55 10.83 13.42
CA SER A 399 -2.05 12.21 13.33
C SER A 399 -1.05 13.12 12.60
N CYS A 400 -1.44 14.34 12.34
CA CYS A 400 -0.58 15.40 11.80
C CYS A 400 -0.53 16.58 12.79
N PRO A 401 0.11 16.42 13.97
CA PRO A 401 0.17 17.46 14.96
C PRO A 401 0.95 18.68 14.46
N LEU A 402 0.86 19.78 15.18
CA LEU A 402 1.52 21.05 14.82
C LEU A 402 3.03 20.87 14.57
N GLU A 403 3.69 20.00 15.34
CA GLU A 403 5.11 19.67 15.11
C GLU A 403 5.37 19.14 13.69
N ALA A 404 4.54 18.22 13.20
CA ALA A 404 4.67 17.68 11.86
C ALA A 404 4.40 18.76 10.80
N GLN A 405 3.36 19.59 11.00
CA GLN A 405 3.01 20.69 10.11
C GLN A 405 4.15 21.70 10.01
N GLN A 406 4.80 22.04 11.11
CA GLN A 406 5.96 22.95 11.16
C GLN A 406 7.20 22.35 10.45
N LYS A 407 7.46 21.05 10.62
CA LYS A 407 8.52 20.36 9.88
C LYS A 407 8.28 20.41 8.38
N VAL A 408 7.04 20.19 7.94
CA VAL A 408 6.65 20.33 6.51
C VAL A 408 6.83 21.77 6.05
N LEU A 409 6.36 22.77 6.80
CA LEU A 409 6.55 24.18 6.44
C LEU A 409 8.04 24.55 6.28
N LYS A 410 8.90 24.08 7.18
CA LYS A 410 10.36 24.28 7.08
C LYS A 410 10.91 23.67 5.79
N PHE A 411 10.44 22.48 5.45
CA PHE A 411 10.85 21.79 4.22
C PHE A 411 10.34 22.52 2.96
N LEU A 412 9.11 23.00 2.98
CA LEU A 412 8.54 23.83 1.91
C LEU A 412 9.39 25.10 1.66
N LYS A 413 9.70 25.85 2.71
CA LYS A 413 10.55 27.06 2.64
C LYS A 413 11.94 26.81 2.06
N LYS A 414 12.45 25.58 2.21
CA LYS A 414 13.77 25.20 1.68
C LYS A 414 13.74 24.85 0.19
N HIS A 415 12.59 24.35 -0.32
CA HIS A 415 12.53 23.70 -1.62
C HIS A 415 11.53 24.30 -2.62
N LEU A 416 10.65 25.22 -2.18
CA LEU A 416 9.72 25.99 -2.99
C LEU A 416 9.93 27.51 -2.84
#